data_4ec3c1e5e5ba45cd18ed177de451d3d7
#
_entry.id   4ec3c1e5e5ba45cd18ed177de451d3d7
#
_cell.length_a   1.000
_cell.length_b   1.000
_cell.length_c   1.000
_cell.angle_alpha   90.00
_cell.angle_beta   90.00
_cell.angle_gamma   90.00
#
_symmetry.space_group_name_H-M   'P 1'
#
loop_
_entity.id
_entity.type
_entity.pdbx_description
1 polymer ?
#
loop_
_entity_poly.entity_id
_entity_poly.type
_entity_poly.pdbx_seq_one_letter_code
_entity_poly.pdbx_strand_id
1 'polypeptide(L)'
;MTTGSQSKARAIRLGVVFPAIVCAGIVLGGRARAATDNGWYTQAQAAQGQQSFNNYCAECHRPDLRGAMGPALVGDAFLKQWSNKPITDLYSFEHSSMPANNPGSVPADKLWAITAFILQKNGFPAGSTALAQPTATNRMLTAK
;
A
#
# COMPACT_ATOMS: atom_id res chain seq x y z
N MET A 1 7.11 -20.93 87.36
CA MET A 1 7.84 -19.67 87.62
C MET A 1 8.73 -19.39 86.43
N THR A 2 8.36 -18.44 85.63
CA THR A 2 9.27 -17.49 84.96
C THR A 2 8.48 -16.77 83.86
N THR A 3 8.39 -15.52 84.09
CA THR A 3 7.71 -14.50 83.27
C THR A 3 8.40 -14.28 81.96
N GLY A 4 7.64 -14.37 80.83
CA GLY A 4 8.08 -14.04 79.48
C GLY A 4 7.68 -12.63 79.09
N SER A 5 8.66 -11.80 78.86
CA SER A 5 8.54 -10.42 78.43
C SER A 5 8.07 -10.34 76.94
N GLN A 6 6.95 -9.66 76.69
CA GLN A 6 6.45 -9.36 75.34
C GLN A 6 7.13 -8.08 74.82
N SER A 7 8.01 -8.24 73.83
CA SER A 7 8.60 -7.12 73.15
C SER A 7 7.71 -6.77 71.94
N LYS A 8 7.07 -5.59 71.97
CA LYS A 8 6.26 -5.04 70.88
C LYS A 8 7.17 -4.46 69.80
N ALA A 9 7.34 -5.19 68.68
CA ALA A 9 7.99 -4.65 67.51
C ALA A 9 7.01 -3.73 66.73
N ARG A 10 7.34 -2.44 66.68
CA ARG A 10 6.67 -1.46 65.86
C ARG A 10 7.12 -1.67 64.37
N ALA A 11 6.21 -2.12 63.53
CA ALA A 11 6.43 -2.17 62.09
C ALA A 11 6.37 -0.75 61.51
N ILE A 12 7.48 -0.22 61.04
CA ILE A 12 7.58 1.00 60.27
C ILE A 12 7.15 0.62 58.83
N ARG A 13 5.97 1.08 58.43
CA ARG A 13 5.54 0.97 57.02
C ARG A 13 6.25 2.05 56.20
N LEU A 14 7.29 1.67 55.48
CA LEU A 14 7.89 2.49 54.46
C LEU A 14 6.94 2.50 53.25
N GLY A 15 6.25 3.60 53.03
CA GLY A 15 5.43 3.81 51.83
C GLY A 15 6.34 4.04 50.63
N VAL A 16 6.44 3.05 49.77
CA VAL A 16 7.12 3.21 48.49
C VAL A 16 6.14 3.93 47.54
N VAL A 17 6.37 5.22 47.33
CA VAL A 17 5.68 6.00 46.31
C VAL A 17 6.30 5.65 44.96
N PHE A 18 5.61 4.85 44.18
CA PHE A 18 5.96 4.64 42.75
C PHE A 18 5.55 5.87 41.93
N PRO A 19 6.46 6.57 41.30
CA PRO A 19 6.07 7.57 40.31
C PRO A 19 5.44 6.86 39.12
N ALA A 20 4.17 7.13 38.85
CA ALA A 20 3.51 6.72 37.62
C ALA A 20 4.16 7.46 36.45
N ILE A 21 5.01 6.77 35.71
CA ILE A 21 5.53 7.27 34.42
C ILE A 21 4.36 7.19 33.45
N VAL A 22 3.70 8.31 33.22
CA VAL A 22 2.73 8.47 32.12
C VAL A 22 3.53 8.54 30.82
N CYS A 23 3.71 7.39 30.17
CA CYS A 23 4.17 7.38 28.78
C CYS A 23 3.08 7.99 27.92
N ALA A 24 3.17 9.29 27.62
CA ALA A 24 2.39 9.93 26.58
C ALA A 24 2.82 9.33 25.24
N GLY A 25 2.11 8.30 24.81
CA GLY A 25 2.27 7.74 23.47
C GLY A 25 1.90 8.80 22.43
N ILE A 26 2.89 9.35 21.74
CA ILE A 26 2.67 10.16 20.54
C ILE A 26 2.12 9.23 19.48
N VAL A 27 0.81 9.16 19.36
CA VAL A 27 0.14 8.54 18.20
C VAL A 27 0.42 9.46 17.02
N LEU A 28 1.46 9.14 16.24
CA LEU A 28 1.65 9.70 14.92
C LEU A 28 0.48 9.22 14.06
N GLY A 29 -0.62 9.95 14.13
CA GLY A 29 -1.78 9.75 13.29
C GLY A 29 -1.38 10.01 11.85
N GLY A 30 -0.94 8.97 11.14
CA GLY A 30 -0.87 9.02 9.70
C GLY A 30 -2.23 9.43 9.18
N ARG A 31 -2.33 10.62 8.57
CA ARG A 31 -3.56 11.05 7.89
C ARG A 31 -3.82 10.04 6.79
N ALA A 32 -4.68 9.07 7.05
CA ALA A 32 -5.27 8.26 6.01
C ALA A 32 -5.98 9.24 5.05
N ARG A 33 -5.46 9.31 3.84
CA ARG A 33 -6.08 10.11 2.79
C ARG A 33 -7.46 9.49 2.56
N ALA A 34 -8.51 10.27 2.80
CA ALA A 34 -9.87 9.79 2.59
C ALA A 34 -10.00 9.29 1.15
N ALA A 35 -10.40 8.02 1.00
CA ALA A 35 -10.68 7.46 -0.32
C ALA A 35 -11.91 8.19 -0.88
N THR A 36 -11.80 8.70 -2.10
CA THR A 36 -12.93 9.31 -2.81
C THR A 36 -13.72 8.23 -3.53
N ASP A 37 -15.03 8.31 -3.57
CA ASP A 37 -15.88 7.34 -4.27
C ASP A 37 -15.58 7.27 -5.79
N ASN A 38 -14.93 8.31 -6.33
CA ASN A 38 -14.52 8.40 -7.73
C ASN A 38 -13.07 7.95 -7.98
N GLY A 39 -12.40 7.34 -7.00
CA GLY A 39 -11.04 6.83 -7.18
C GLY A 39 -10.97 5.63 -8.12
N TRP A 40 -9.75 5.25 -8.50
CA TRP A 40 -9.49 4.21 -9.49
C TRP A 40 -9.30 2.83 -8.86
N TYR A 41 -8.75 2.78 -7.67
CA TYR A 41 -8.28 1.59 -6.98
C TYR A 41 -8.30 1.83 -5.47
N THR A 42 -8.21 0.78 -4.67
CA THR A 42 -8.00 0.96 -3.23
C THR A 42 -6.51 1.07 -2.90
N GLN A 43 -6.16 1.80 -1.83
CA GLN A 43 -4.77 1.90 -1.36
C GLN A 43 -4.17 0.51 -1.06
N ALA A 44 -4.96 -0.38 -0.46
CA ALA A 44 -4.54 -1.75 -0.18
C ALA A 44 -4.20 -2.51 -1.47
N GLN A 45 -5.00 -2.35 -2.52
CA GLN A 45 -4.75 -2.96 -3.81
C GLN A 45 -3.45 -2.45 -4.45
N ALA A 46 -3.21 -1.14 -4.43
CA ALA A 46 -1.97 -0.59 -4.96
C ALA A 46 -0.73 -1.07 -4.19
N ALA A 47 -0.83 -1.23 -2.86
CA ALA A 47 0.24 -1.78 -2.04
C ALA A 47 0.55 -3.24 -2.39
N GLN A 48 -0.48 -4.07 -2.61
CA GLN A 48 -0.32 -5.43 -3.13
C GLN A 48 0.27 -5.43 -4.54
N GLY A 49 -0.14 -4.46 -5.36
CA GLY A 49 0.38 -4.24 -6.69
C GLY A 49 1.86 -3.95 -6.73
N GLN A 50 2.36 -3.16 -5.78
CA GLN A 50 3.80 -2.90 -5.66
C GLN A 50 4.60 -4.18 -5.41
N GLN A 51 4.11 -5.05 -4.54
CA GLN A 51 4.78 -6.35 -4.28
C GLN A 51 4.78 -7.24 -5.54
N SER A 52 3.63 -7.33 -6.20
CA SER A 52 3.50 -8.10 -7.44
C SER A 52 4.36 -7.51 -8.57
N PHE A 53 4.39 -6.18 -8.71
CA PHE A 53 5.23 -5.49 -9.69
C PHE A 53 6.72 -5.81 -9.49
N ASN A 54 7.18 -5.81 -8.24
CA ASN A 54 8.58 -6.15 -7.93
C ASN A 54 8.93 -7.58 -8.34
N ASN A 55 7.98 -8.50 -8.26
CA ASN A 55 8.21 -9.91 -8.60
C ASN A 55 8.11 -10.20 -10.11
N TYR A 56 7.28 -9.48 -10.85
CA TYR A 56 6.97 -9.82 -12.25
C TYR A 56 7.47 -8.80 -13.27
N CYS A 57 7.69 -7.55 -12.88
CA CYS A 57 7.88 -6.44 -13.81
C CYS A 57 9.17 -5.65 -13.58
N ALA A 58 9.64 -5.57 -12.32
CA ALA A 58 10.71 -4.68 -11.93
C ALA A 58 12.07 -5.00 -12.56
N GLU A 59 12.29 -6.24 -12.98
CA GLU A 59 13.53 -6.61 -13.69
C GLU A 59 13.74 -5.77 -14.96
N CYS A 60 12.66 -5.56 -15.73
CA CYS A 60 12.72 -4.77 -16.95
C CYS A 60 12.33 -3.31 -16.75
N HIS A 61 11.34 -3.02 -15.91
CA HIS A 61 10.79 -1.68 -15.74
C HIS A 61 11.34 -0.92 -14.53
N ARG A 62 12.21 -1.55 -13.73
CA ARG A 62 12.78 -1.07 -12.46
C ARG A 62 11.73 -0.88 -11.35
N PRO A 63 12.11 -1.01 -10.06
CA PRO A 63 11.18 -0.80 -8.94
C PRO A 63 10.60 0.62 -8.87
N ASP A 64 11.31 1.61 -9.46
CA ASP A 64 10.89 3.01 -9.55
C ASP A 64 10.04 3.31 -10.79
N LEU A 65 9.75 2.30 -11.62
CA LEU A 65 8.99 2.38 -12.88
C LEU A 65 9.61 3.29 -13.96
N ARG A 66 10.86 3.70 -13.81
CA ARG A 66 11.54 4.61 -14.77
C ARG A 66 12.07 3.90 -16.01
N GLY A 67 11.96 2.57 -16.03
CA GLY A 67 12.41 1.78 -17.15
C GLY A 67 13.92 1.45 -17.14
N ALA A 68 14.28 0.36 -17.80
CA ALA A 68 15.64 -0.06 -18.10
C ALA A 68 15.63 -0.83 -19.43
N MET A 69 15.44 -2.15 -19.42
CA MET A 69 15.21 -2.93 -20.64
C MET A 69 13.81 -2.68 -21.22
N GLY A 70 12.81 -2.44 -20.36
CA GLY A 70 11.49 -2.00 -20.72
C GLY A 70 11.33 -0.48 -20.61
N PRO A 71 10.28 0.10 -21.22
CA PRO A 71 10.01 1.54 -21.18
C PRO A 71 9.64 2.00 -19.76
N ALA A 72 9.70 3.32 -19.52
CA ALA A 72 9.17 3.92 -18.31
C ALA A 72 7.64 3.75 -18.23
N LEU A 73 7.16 3.38 -17.06
CA LEU A 73 5.73 3.22 -16.74
C LEU A 73 5.20 4.38 -15.86
N VAL A 74 5.96 5.47 -15.78
CA VAL A 74 5.57 6.70 -15.05
C VAL A 74 5.89 7.94 -15.86
N GLY A 75 5.17 9.01 -15.55
CA GLY A 75 5.39 10.35 -16.12
C GLY A 75 4.97 10.43 -17.58
N ASP A 76 5.60 11.36 -18.32
CA ASP A 76 5.20 11.72 -19.67
C ASP A 76 5.19 10.54 -20.65
N ALA A 77 6.14 9.61 -20.51
CA ALA A 77 6.19 8.43 -21.38
C ALA A 77 4.94 7.56 -21.23
N PHE A 78 4.52 7.30 -20.00
CA PHE A 78 3.29 6.57 -19.71
C PHE A 78 2.05 7.34 -20.18
N LEU A 79 1.95 8.61 -19.83
CA LEU A 79 0.80 9.45 -20.17
C LEU A 79 0.65 9.63 -21.69
N LYS A 80 1.75 9.81 -22.41
CA LYS A 80 1.73 9.89 -23.88
C LYS A 80 1.15 8.64 -24.53
N GLN A 81 1.43 7.47 -23.98
CA GLN A 81 0.97 6.20 -24.55
C GLN A 81 -0.46 5.86 -24.14
N TRP A 82 -0.85 6.17 -22.90
CA TRP A 82 -2.07 5.63 -22.31
C TRP A 82 -3.16 6.66 -22.04
N SER A 83 -2.87 7.97 -22.07
CA SER A 83 -3.93 8.99 -21.93
C SER A 83 -4.97 8.87 -23.02
N ASN A 84 -6.21 9.11 -22.63
CA ASN A 84 -7.39 9.01 -23.48
C ASN A 84 -7.68 7.59 -24.04
N LYS A 85 -7.09 6.57 -23.40
CA LYS A 85 -7.44 5.18 -23.66
C LYS A 85 -8.21 4.58 -22.48
N PRO A 86 -9.07 3.59 -22.71
CA PRO A 86 -9.68 2.83 -21.63
C PRO A 86 -8.63 2.15 -20.77
N ILE A 87 -8.85 2.08 -19.47
CA ILE A 87 -7.97 1.34 -18.56
C ILE A 87 -7.91 -0.16 -18.93
N THR A 88 -8.95 -0.68 -19.55
CA THR A 88 -9.00 -2.05 -20.05
C THR A 88 -8.01 -2.32 -21.17
N ASP A 89 -7.64 -1.30 -21.94
CA ASP A 89 -6.62 -1.45 -23.00
C ASP A 89 -5.23 -1.62 -22.37
N LEU A 90 -4.93 -0.84 -21.32
CA LEU A 90 -3.70 -1.01 -20.55
C LEU A 90 -3.64 -2.42 -19.95
N TYR A 91 -4.70 -2.85 -19.26
CA TYR A 91 -4.76 -4.19 -18.68
C TYR A 91 -4.62 -5.29 -19.74
N SER A 92 -5.31 -5.15 -20.89
CA SER A 92 -5.25 -6.13 -21.96
C SER A 92 -3.85 -6.25 -22.55
N PHE A 93 -3.18 -5.11 -22.74
CA PHE A 93 -1.78 -5.09 -23.16
C PHE A 93 -0.86 -5.77 -22.14
N GLU A 94 -1.00 -5.42 -20.85
CA GLU A 94 -0.24 -6.04 -19.77
C GLU A 94 -0.46 -7.57 -19.77
N HIS A 95 -1.70 -8.02 -19.88
CA HIS A 95 -2.05 -9.43 -19.86
C HIS A 95 -1.51 -10.19 -21.07
N SER A 96 -1.64 -9.63 -22.27
CA SER A 96 -1.29 -10.34 -23.51
C SER A 96 0.18 -10.24 -23.90
N SER A 97 0.91 -9.26 -23.35
CA SER A 97 2.26 -8.92 -23.81
C SER A 97 3.31 -8.91 -22.71
N MET A 98 2.89 -8.97 -21.44
CA MET A 98 3.80 -8.88 -20.29
C MET A 98 3.64 -10.08 -19.32
N PRO A 99 4.74 -10.45 -18.63
CA PRO A 99 6.14 -10.09 -18.91
C PRO A 99 6.55 -10.56 -20.30
N ALA A 100 7.39 -9.81 -21.00
CA ALA A 100 7.74 -10.10 -22.39
C ALA A 100 8.39 -11.49 -22.61
N ASN A 101 9.05 -12.03 -21.57
CA ASN A 101 9.64 -13.38 -21.58
C ASN A 101 8.62 -14.49 -21.30
N ASN A 102 7.42 -14.18 -20.78
CA ASN A 102 6.35 -15.13 -20.50
C ASN A 102 4.97 -14.45 -20.46
N PRO A 103 4.45 -13.97 -21.61
CA PRO A 103 3.17 -13.27 -21.68
C PRO A 103 2.01 -14.10 -21.14
N GLY A 104 1.09 -13.45 -20.42
CA GLY A 104 -0.11 -14.09 -19.85
C GLY A 104 0.14 -14.91 -18.58
N SER A 105 1.37 -14.95 -18.07
CA SER A 105 1.71 -15.76 -16.88
C SER A 105 1.30 -15.14 -15.54
N VAL A 106 1.02 -13.83 -15.52
CA VAL A 106 0.63 -13.14 -14.28
C VAL A 106 -0.84 -13.42 -13.99
N PRO A 107 -1.19 -13.93 -12.78
CA PRO A 107 -2.58 -14.11 -12.40
C PRO A 107 -3.39 -12.81 -12.48
N ALA A 108 -4.65 -12.89 -12.90
CA ALA A 108 -5.48 -11.74 -13.17
C ALA A 108 -5.64 -10.78 -11.98
N ASP A 109 -5.78 -11.32 -10.78
CA ASP A 109 -5.87 -10.53 -9.53
C ASP A 109 -4.58 -9.74 -9.26
N LYS A 110 -3.43 -10.36 -9.51
CA LYS A 110 -2.11 -9.72 -9.39
C LYS A 110 -1.93 -8.64 -10.45
N LEU A 111 -2.39 -8.90 -11.66
CA LEU A 111 -2.25 -7.96 -12.76
C LEU A 111 -3.11 -6.71 -12.53
N TRP A 112 -4.36 -6.84 -12.07
CA TRP A 112 -5.18 -5.70 -11.65
C TRP A 112 -4.54 -4.90 -10.51
N ALA A 113 -3.89 -5.58 -9.57
CA ALA A 113 -3.17 -4.90 -8.51
C ALA A 113 -1.93 -4.15 -9.04
N ILE A 114 -1.18 -4.74 -9.99
CA ILE A 114 -0.06 -4.09 -10.69
C ILE A 114 -0.54 -2.85 -11.43
N THR A 115 -1.63 -2.96 -12.19
CA THR A 115 -2.25 -1.81 -12.87
C THR A 115 -2.61 -0.71 -11.88
N ALA A 116 -3.21 -1.05 -10.72
CA ALA A 116 -3.51 -0.09 -9.65
C ALA A 116 -2.27 0.61 -9.11
N PHE A 117 -1.16 -0.11 -8.94
CA PHE A 117 0.12 0.46 -8.52
C PHE A 117 0.69 1.42 -9.58
N ILE A 118 0.65 1.08 -10.86
CA ILE A 118 1.08 1.95 -11.94
C ILE A 118 0.24 3.23 -11.96
N LEU A 119 -1.08 3.13 -11.80
CA LEU A 119 -1.96 4.31 -11.71
C LEU A 119 -1.61 5.19 -10.51
N GLN A 120 -1.32 4.59 -9.35
CA GLN A 120 -0.89 5.32 -8.15
C GLN A 120 0.39 6.13 -8.42
N LYS A 121 1.38 5.52 -9.08
CA LYS A 121 2.65 6.18 -9.42
C LYS A 121 2.49 7.30 -10.43
N ASN A 122 1.42 7.28 -11.20
CA ASN A 122 1.06 8.34 -12.15
C ASN A 122 0.05 9.37 -11.58
N GLY A 123 -0.20 9.35 -10.26
CA GLY A 123 -1.00 10.37 -9.58
C GLY A 123 -2.51 10.21 -9.70
N PHE A 124 -3.00 9.09 -10.23
CA PHE A 124 -4.43 8.80 -10.24
C PHE A 124 -4.94 8.59 -8.81
N PRO A 125 -6.14 9.09 -8.44
CA PRO A 125 -6.62 9.03 -7.06
C PRO A 125 -7.06 7.63 -6.66
N ALA A 126 -6.80 7.28 -5.40
CA ALA A 126 -7.40 6.11 -4.77
C ALA A 126 -8.87 6.35 -4.44
N GLY A 127 -9.65 5.28 -4.42
CA GLY A 127 -11.06 5.25 -4.05
C GLY A 127 -11.38 4.16 -3.03
N SER A 128 -12.65 3.92 -2.85
CA SER A 128 -13.19 2.90 -1.95
C SER A 128 -13.34 1.53 -2.59
N THR A 129 -13.36 1.46 -3.93
CA THR A 129 -13.59 0.24 -4.70
C THR A 129 -12.30 -0.23 -5.38
N ALA A 130 -12.05 -1.53 -5.32
CA ALA A 130 -10.89 -2.12 -6.01
C ALA A 130 -11.07 -2.05 -7.54
N LEU A 131 -9.97 -1.82 -8.24
CA LEU A 131 -9.91 -1.89 -9.69
C LEU A 131 -10.01 -3.37 -10.13
N ALA A 132 -11.00 -3.67 -10.94
CA ALA A 132 -11.24 -4.99 -11.50
C ALA A 132 -12.05 -4.86 -12.79
N GLN A 133 -12.21 -5.95 -13.56
CA GLN A 133 -12.96 -5.94 -14.83
C GLN A 133 -14.30 -5.19 -14.74
N PRO A 134 -15.21 -5.48 -13.79
CA PRO A 134 -16.49 -4.79 -13.74
C PRO A 134 -16.38 -3.29 -13.43
N THR A 135 -15.39 -2.88 -12.62
CA THR A 135 -15.19 -1.48 -12.21
C THR A 135 -14.35 -0.68 -13.20
N ALA A 136 -13.59 -1.36 -14.04
CA ALA A 136 -12.72 -0.77 -15.06
C ALA A 136 -13.45 -0.43 -16.37
N THR A 137 -14.63 -1.02 -16.58
CA THR A 137 -15.38 -0.88 -17.82
C THR A 137 -15.65 0.60 -18.15
N ASN A 138 -15.30 1.02 -19.36
CA ASN A 138 -15.51 2.38 -19.90
C ASN A 138 -14.83 3.53 -19.15
N ARG A 139 -13.88 3.27 -18.25
CA ARG A 139 -13.12 4.35 -17.62
C ARG A 139 -11.92 4.73 -18.47
N MET A 140 -11.87 6.01 -18.84
CA MET A 140 -10.78 6.57 -19.64
C MET A 140 -9.68 7.12 -18.75
N LEU A 141 -8.42 6.80 -19.05
CA LEU A 141 -7.25 7.40 -18.41
C LEU A 141 -7.13 8.85 -18.90
N THR A 142 -7.55 9.79 -18.08
CA THR A 142 -7.38 11.21 -18.37
C THR A 142 -6.18 11.76 -17.63
N ALA A 143 -5.22 12.31 -18.36
CA ALA A 143 -4.14 13.08 -17.75
C ALA A 143 -4.73 14.32 -17.07
N LYS A 144 -4.22 14.62 -15.86
CA LYS A 144 -4.56 15.87 -15.16
C LYS A 144 -3.74 17.00 -15.72
#